data_e83263f32f9e7eec4ec0b36ea9ce6058
#
_entry.id   e83263f32f9e7eec4ec0b36ea9ce6058
#
_cell.length_a   1.000
_cell.length_b   1.000
_cell.length_c   1.000
_cell.angle_alpha   90.00
_cell.angle_beta   90.00
_cell.angle_gamma   90.00
#
_symmetry.space_group_name_H-M   'P 1'
#
loop_
_entity.id
_entity.type
_entity.pdbx_description
1 polymer ?
#
loop_
_entity_poly.entity_id
_entity_poly.type
_entity_poly.pdbx_seq_one_letter_code
_entity_poly.pdbx_strand_id
1 'polypeptide(L)'
;EEAVTEMKIIARIRTELPEKFGVPRQSGLVPQLRGRVIFEPEYRNPDAVRGLEDFSHIWLIWQFSRAVREGWSPTVRPPRLGGNRRMGVFATRSPFRPNALGLSSVRLDRVELDPALGPVLHVSGADLMDGTPIFDIKPYLPYTDSHPQAAGGFTDGLAHAPLTVACDPALLEHIPADSREGLLGVLAGDPRPRYQEDPQRVYGLSFAGHNVKFTVDGDRLTVIAVE
;
A
#
# COMPACT_ATOMS: atom_id res chain seq x y z
N GLU A 1 -20.76 -11.03 27.10
CA GLU A 1 -20.35 -9.66 26.74
C GLU A 1 -19.13 -9.76 25.85
N GLU A 2 -19.23 -9.26 24.62
CA GLU A 2 -18.10 -9.25 23.70
C GLU A 2 -17.05 -8.24 24.15
N ALA A 3 -15.80 -8.66 24.31
CA ALA A 3 -14.73 -7.75 24.72
C ALA A 3 -14.30 -6.88 23.53
N VAL A 4 -14.79 -5.65 23.48
CA VAL A 4 -14.49 -4.68 22.42
C VAL A 4 -13.78 -3.47 23.01
N THR A 5 -12.73 -3.00 22.35
CA THR A 5 -12.05 -1.75 22.67
C THR A 5 -12.13 -0.82 21.47
N GLU A 6 -12.56 0.42 21.71
CA GLU A 6 -12.61 1.44 20.67
C GLU A 6 -11.21 2.00 20.37
N MET A 7 -10.93 2.20 19.07
CA MET A 7 -9.73 2.86 18.59
C MET A 7 -10.09 4.17 17.88
N LYS A 8 -9.27 5.19 18.08
CA LYS A 8 -9.45 6.49 17.44
C LYS A 8 -8.68 6.56 16.12
N ILE A 9 -9.30 7.13 15.10
CA ILE A 9 -8.60 7.49 13.87
C ILE A 9 -7.82 8.78 14.15
N ILE A 10 -6.49 8.71 14.09
CA ILE A 10 -5.64 9.88 14.35
C ILE A 10 -5.23 10.62 13.09
N ALA A 11 -5.22 9.93 11.95
CA ALA A 11 -4.77 10.47 10.67
C ALA A 11 -5.39 9.70 9.52
N ARG A 12 -5.24 10.25 8.32
CA ARG A 12 -5.53 9.56 7.05
C ARG A 12 -4.36 9.76 6.10
N ILE A 13 -4.10 8.75 5.28
CA ILE A 13 -3.09 8.88 4.23
C ILE A 13 -3.74 9.35 2.93
N ARG A 14 -3.03 10.21 2.18
CA ARG A 14 -3.35 10.57 0.81
C ARG A 14 -2.34 9.93 -0.12
N THR A 15 -2.82 9.15 -1.07
CA THR A 15 -2.01 8.45 -2.08
C THR A 15 -2.60 8.64 -3.48
N GLU A 16 -1.85 8.19 -4.48
CA GLU A 16 -2.27 8.25 -5.89
C GLU A 16 -3.20 7.09 -6.29
N LEU A 17 -3.50 6.17 -5.36
CA LEU A 17 -4.30 4.97 -5.61
C LEU A 17 -5.67 5.09 -4.91
N PRO A 18 -6.71 5.56 -5.62
CA PRO A 18 -8.04 5.75 -5.02
C PRO A 18 -8.81 4.44 -4.83
N GLU A 19 -8.36 3.36 -5.49
CA GLU A 19 -9.01 2.07 -5.48
C GLU A 19 -8.03 0.96 -5.04
N LYS A 20 -8.59 -0.18 -4.61
CA LYS A 20 -7.79 -1.33 -4.19
C LYS A 20 -6.94 -1.91 -5.32
N PHE A 21 -7.44 -1.87 -6.55
CA PHE A 21 -6.72 -2.38 -7.72
C PHE A 21 -5.45 -1.53 -7.97
N GLY A 22 -4.32 -2.20 -7.99
CA GLY A 22 -3.00 -1.56 -8.15
C GLY A 22 -2.28 -1.26 -6.85
N VAL A 23 -2.95 -1.27 -5.69
CA VAL A 23 -2.27 -1.10 -4.41
C VAL A 23 -1.27 -2.23 -4.21
N PRO A 24 0.02 -1.92 -3.91
CA PRO A 24 1.02 -2.94 -3.62
C PRO A 24 0.57 -3.85 -2.49
N ARG A 25 0.93 -5.12 -2.56
CA ARG A 25 0.50 -6.12 -1.56
C ARG A 25 1.15 -5.94 -0.21
N GLN A 26 2.34 -5.35 -0.18
CA GLN A 26 3.10 -5.04 1.03
C GLN A 26 3.82 -3.70 0.87
N SER A 27 4.13 -3.07 1.98
CA SER A 27 4.95 -1.85 1.99
C SER A 27 6.35 -2.12 1.46
N GLY A 28 6.94 -1.14 0.82
CA GLY A 28 8.30 -1.20 0.28
C GLY A 28 8.45 -1.93 -1.05
N LEU A 29 7.41 -2.62 -1.56
CA LEU A 29 7.47 -3.27 -2.87
C LEU A 29 7.54 -2.28 -4.02
N VAL A 30 6.95 -1.10 -3.85
CA VAL A 30 7.05 0.02 -4.78
C VAL A 30 7.56 1.23 -4.01
N PRO A 31 8.89 1.34 -3.83
CA PRO A 31 9.47 2.38 -2.97
C PRO A 31 9.27 3.80 -3.52
N GLN A 32 8.92 3.95 -4.80
CA GLN A 32 8.66 5.25 -5.43
C GLN A 32 7.25 5.79 -5.19
N LEU A 33 6.32 4.96 -4.68
CA LEU A 33 4.97 5.44 -4.34
C LEU A 33 5.03 6.40 -3.17
N ARG A 34 4.54 7.62 -3.40
CA ARG A 34 4.50 8.68 -2.40
C ARG A 34 3.13 8.77 -1.76
N GLY A 35 3.14 9.14 -0.49
CA GLY A 35 1.93 9.42 0.26
C GLY A 35 2.16 10.56 1.25
N ARG A 36 1.05 11.13 1.72
CA ARG A 36 1.07 12.14 2.76
C ARG A 36 0.13 11.71 3.89
N VAL A 37 0.66 11.64 5.09
CA VAL A 37 -0.12 11.38 6.30
C VAL A 37 -0.58 12.71 6.86
N ILE A 38 -1.90 12.90 6.90
CA ILE A 38 -2.54 14.13 7.39
C ILE A 38 -3.30 13.78 8.65
N PHE A 39 -2.96 14.43 9.76
CA PHE A 39 -3.61 14.21 11.04
C PHE A 39 -5.03 14.76 11.07
N GLU A 40 -5.89 14.09 11.82
CA GLU A 40 -7.19 14.66 12.18
C GLU A 40 -6.99 15.93 13.05
N PRO A 41 -7.91 16.90 13.00
CA PRO A 41 -7.70 18.21 13.65
C PRO A 41 -7.29 18.15 15.11
N GLU A 42 -7.83 17.22 15.88
CA GLU A 42 -7.49 17.04 17.32
C GLU A 42 -6.02 16.71 17.56
N TYR A 43 -5.35 16.09 16.57
CA TYR A 43 -3.98 15.55 16.71
C TYR A 43 -2.93 16.37 15.96
N ARG A 44 -3.26 17.57 15.52
CA ARG A 44 -2.39 18.46 14.73
C ARG A 44 -1.41 19.30 15.57
N ASN A 45 -1.00 18.78 16.71
CA ASN A 45 -0.01 19.47 17.54
C ASN A 45 1.41 19.12 17.06
N PRO A 46 2.24 20.12 16.67
CA PRO A 46 3.60 19.89 16.22
C PRO A 46 4.49 19.17 17.23
N ASP A 47 4.21 19.31 18.51
CA ASP A 47 4.98 18.65 19.57
C ASP A 47 4.84 17.12 19.52
N ALA A 48 3.74 16.61 18.97
CA ALA A 48 3.51 15.17 18.84
C ALA A 48 4.46 14.49 17.85
N VAL A 49 5.07 15.24 16.93
CA VAL A 49 6.01 14.73 15.94
C VAL A 49 7.45 15.19 16.20
N ARG A 50 7.70 15.82 17.34
CA ARG A 50 9.04 16.29 17.70
C ARG A 50 10.01 15.12 17.75
N GLY A 51 11.11 15.19 16.99
CA GLY A 51 12.13 14.15 16.91
C GLY A 51 11.84 13.07 15.87
N LEU A 52 10.66 13.08 15.24
CA LEU A 52 10.30 12.04 14.26
C LEU A 52 11.16 12.13 12.99
N GLU A 53 11.60 13.31 12.61
CA GLU A 53 12.48 13.55 11.45
C GLU A 53 13.84 12.87 11.53
N ASP A 54 14.29 12.45 12.71
CA ASP A 54 15.53 11.71 12.90
C ASP A 54 15.40 10.22 12.52
N PHE A 55 14.19 9.74 12.29
CA PHE A 55 13.93 8.37 11.87
C PHE A 55 13.76 8.29 10.35
N SER A 56 14.39 7.30 9.74
CA SER A 56 14.24 7.04 8.29
C SER A 56 12.94 6.34 7.94
N HIS A 57 12.39 5.57 8.87
CA HIS A 57 11.18 4.77 8.66
C HIS A 57 10.25 4.85 9.86
N ILE A 58 8.98 4.70 9.59
CA ILE A 58 7.91 4.65 10.59
C ILE A 58 7.00 3.46 10.33
N TRP A 59 6.40 2.95 11.41
CA TRP A 59 5.29 2.01 11.35
C TRP A 59 3.98 2.78 11.28
N LEU A 60 3.11 2.36 10.36
CA LEU A 60 1.71 2.78 10.29
C LEU A 60 0.84 1.61 10.70
N ILE A 61 -0.05 1.82 11.67
CA ILE A 61 -1.10 0.90 12.08
C ILE A 61 -2.41 1.48 11.57
N TRP A 62 -3.08 0.76 10.67
CA TRP A 62 -4.17 1.29 9.88
C TRP A 62 -5.31 0.28 9.70
N GLN A 63 -6.42 0.71 9.12
CA GLN A 63 -7.60 -0.11 8.90
C GLN A 63 -7.81 -0.42 7.43
N PHE A 64 -8.10 -1.69 7.14
CA PHE A 64 -8.69 -2.09 5.86
C PHE A 64 -10.17 -1.68 5.84
N SER A 65 -10.44 -0.41 5.61
CA SER A 65 -11.79 0.17 5.80
C SER A 65 -12.87 -0.41 4.89
N ARG A 66 -12.48 -0.96 3.74
CA ARG A 66 -13.41 -1.63 2.80
C ARG A 66 -13.56 -3.14 3.03
N ALA A 67 -12.85 -3.70 3.98
CA ALA A 67 -12.89 -5.13 4.29
C ALA A 67 -13.51 -5.43 5.66
N VAL A 68 -14.01 -4.44 6.36
CA VAL A 68 -14.70 -4.63 7.65
C VAL A 68 -15.98 -5.42 7.42
N ARG A 69 -16.10 -6.55 8.12
CA ARG A 69 -17.25 -7.47 8.03
C ARG A 69 -17.70 -7.88 9.41
N GLU A 70 -18.98 -8.25 9.51
CA GLU A 70 -19.48 -9.02 10.65
C GLU A 70 -19.01 -10.47 10.52
N GLY A 71 -18.52 -11.04 11.61
CA GLY A 71 -18.00 -12.39 11.66
C GLY A 71 -16.63 -12.55 11.01
N TRP A 72 -16.10 -13.76 11.10
CA TRP A 72 -14.77 -14.07 10.58
C TRP A 72 -14.67 -15.55 10.19
N SER A 73 -13.71 -15.90 9.36
CA SER A 73 -13.39 -17.28 9.02
C SER A 73 -12.00 -17.65 9.56
N PRO A 74 -11.83 -18.84 10.16
CA PRO A 74 -10.51 -19.26 10.66
C PRO A 74 -9.48 -19.48 9.55
N THR A 75 -9.94 -19.64 8.30
CA THR A 75 -9.08 -19.87 7.14
C THR A 75 -9.40 -18.92 6.00
N VAL A 76 -8.36 -18.60 5.23
CA VAL A 76 -8.45 -17.80 4.01
C VAL A 76 -7.67 -18.50 2.90
N ARG A 77 -7.91 -18.07 1.66
CA ARG A 77 -7.19 -18.57 0.47
C ARG A 77 -6.28 -17.45 -0.05
N PRO A 78 -4.98 -17.47 0.30
CA PRO A 78 -4.06 -16.46 -0.20
C PRO A 78 -3.97 -16.49 -1.73
N PRO A 79 -4.14 -15.34 -2.42
CA PRO A 79 -4.08 -15.30 -3.90
C PRO A 79 -2.74 -15.81 -4.45
N ARG A 80 -1.65 -15.59 -3.72
CA ARG A 80 -0.31 -16.03 -4.12
C ARG A 80 -0.13 -17.55 -4.16
N LEU A 81 -1.00 -18.31 -3.52
CA LEU A 81 -1.03 -19.76 -3.58
C LEU A 81 -2.03 -20.26 -4.64
N GLY A 82 -2.40 -19.43 -5.62
CA GLY A 82 -3.34 -19.76 -6.68
C GLY A 82 -4.81 -19.79 -6.22
N GLY A 83 -5.10 -19.33 -5.00
CA GLY A 83 -6.45 -19.31 -4.43
C GLY A 83 -7.01 -20.68 -4.05
N ASN A 84 -6.23 -21.76 -4.20
CA ASN A 84 -6.67 -23.13 -3.97
C ASN A 84 -6.26 -23.68 -2.61
N ARG A 85 -5.23 -23.13 -2.00
CA ARG A 85 -4.73 -23.56 -0.70
C ARG A 85 -5.29 -22.68 0.41
N ARG A 86 -5.88 -23.31 1.42
CA ARG A 86 -6.34 -22.64 2.63
C ARG A 86 -5.21 -22.52 3.65
N MET A 87 -5.11 -21.35 4.26
CA MET A 87 -4.19 -21.06 5.35
C MET A 87 -4.97 -20.50 6.53
N GLY A 88 -4.48 -20.71 7.74
CA GLY A 88 -5.02 -20.04 8.92
C GLY A 88 -4.94 -18.53 8.74
N VAL A 89 -6.01 -17.81 9.11
CA VAL A 89 -6.07 -16.35 8.92
C VAL A 89 -4.93 -15.62 9.61
N PHE A 90 -4.49 -16.11 10.78
CA PHE A 90 -3.37 -15.51 11.54
C PHE A 90 -1.99 -15.85 10.96
N ALA A 91 -1.92 -16.81 10.05
CA ALA A 91 -0.71 -17.09 9.27
C ALA A 91 -0.62 -16.26 7.99
N THR A 92 -1.53 -15.32 7.79
CA THR A 92 -1.65 -14.47 6.59
C THR A 92 -1.77 -13.00 6.97
N ARG A 93 -1.61 -12.15 5.97
CA ARG A 93 -1.92 -10.72 6.07
C ARG A 93 -3.21 -10.35 5.34
N SER A 94 -4.14 -11.30 5.24
CA SER A 94 -5.45 -11.06 4.66
C SER A 94 -6.20 -9.95 5.43
N PRO A 95 -6.90 -9.05 4.73
CA PRO A 95 -7.76 -8.05 5.37
C PRO A 95 -9.00 -8.69 6.03
N PHE A 96 -9.39 -9.90 5.63
CA PHE A 96 -10.56 -10.62 6.13
C PHE A 96 -10.22 -11.38 7.42
N ARG A 97 -10.05 -10.62 8.48
CA ARG A 97 -9.63 -11.08 9.79
C ARG A 97 -10.49 -10.44 10.89
N PRO A 98 -10.48 -10.96 12.13
CA PRO A 98 -11.33 -10.42 13.19
C PRO A 98 -11.22 -8.91 13.39
N ASN A 99 -9.99 -8.41 13.41
CA ASN A 99 -9.72 -6.97 13.38
C ASN A 99 -9.03 -6.65 12.05
N ALA A 100 -9.69 -5.89 11.19
CA ALA A 100 -9.19 -5.56 9.86
C ALA A 100 -8.04 -4.52 9.94
N LEU A 101 -6.97 -4.87 10.68
CA LEU A 101 -5.80 -4.03 10.89
C LEU A 101 -4.71 -4.35 9.89
N GLY A 102 -4.10 -3.30 9.35
CA GLY A 102 -2.87 -3.35 8.58
C GLY A 102 -1.69 -2.84 9.38
N LEU A 103 -0.50 -3.30 9.04
CA LEU A 103 0.77 -2.87 9.61
C LEU A 103 1.76 -2.68 8.48
N SER A 104 2.28 -1.47 8.32
CA SER A 104 3.20 -1.14 7.25
C SER A 104 4.36 -0.32 7.77
N SER A 105 5.58 -0.72 7.47
CA SER A 105 6.74 0.16 7.60
C SER A 105 6.91 0.93 6.29
N VAL A 106 7.03 2.24 6.40
CA VAL A 106 7.22 3.12 5.25
C VAL A 106 8.40 4.04 5.48
N ARG A 107 9.02 4.49 4.39
CA ARG A 107 10.07 5.51 4.50
C ARG A 107 9.43 6.85 4.86
N LEU A 108 10.01 7.53 5.84
CA LEU A 108 9.69 8.91 6.17
C LEU A 108 10.63 9.84 5.38
N ASP A 109 10.09 10.52 4.38
CA ASP A 109 10.90 11.41 3.54
C ASP A 109 11.14 12.76 4.21
N ARG A 110 10.09 13.33 4.80
CA ARG A 110 10.17 14.58 5.58
C ARG A 110 8.94 14.82 6.43
N VAL A 111 9.09 15.64 7.43
CA VAL A 111 8.00 16.22 8.24
C VAL A 111 7.83 17.67 7.83
N GLU A 112 6.65 18.01 7.32
CA GLU A 112 6.28 19.36 6.95
C GLU A 112 5.36 19.95 8.02
N LEU A 113 5.59 21.19 8.42
CA LEU A 113 4.67 21.94 9.27
C LEU A 113 3.84 22.85 8.37
N ASP A 114 2.68 22.36 7.96
CA ASP A 114 1.75 23.10 7.11
C ASP A 114 0.95 24.11 7.94
N PRO A 115 0.78 25.36 7.47
CA PRO A 115 0.05 26.38 8.23
C PRO A 115 -1.42 26.05 8.51
N ALA A 116 -2.05 25.27 7.62
CA ALA A 116 -3.47 24.90 7.76
C ALA A 116 -3.68 23.51 8.35
N LEU A 117 -2.81 22.55 7.99
CA LEU A 117 -2.97 21.14 8.35
C LEU A 117 -2.13 20.71 9.56
N GLY A 118 -1.22 21.59 10.04
CA GLY A 118 -0.25 21.20 11.05
C GLY A 118 0.81 20.26 10.49
N PRO A 119 1.29 19.28 11.28
CA PRO A 119 2.27 18.32 10.79
C PRO A 119 1.71 17.47 9.65
N VAL A 120 2.48 17.37 8.56
CA VAL A 120 2.21 16.46 7.44
C VAL A 120 3.43 15.57 7.28
N LEU A 121 3.23 14.26 7.29
CA LEU A 121 4.30 13.30 7.09
C LEU A 121 4.34 12.88 5.63
N HIS A 122 5.42 13.20 4.94
CA HIS A 122 5.66 12.73 3.57
C HIS A 122 6.34 11.37 3.62
N VAL A 123 5.71 10.36 3.04
CA VAL A 123 6.16 8.98 3.08
C VAL A 123 6.32 8.39 1.69
N SER A 124 7.12 7.34 1.59
CA SER A 124 7.34 6.56 0.36
C SER A 124 7.21 5.08 0.64
N GLY A 125 6.75 4.32 -0.36
CA GLY A 125 6.63 2.87 -0.28
C GLY A 125 5.38 2.39 0.44
N ALA A 126 4.36 3.23 0.59
CA ALA A 126 3.11 2.83 1.22
C ALA A 126 2.30 1.87 0.34
N ASP A 127 1.67 0.90 0.99
CA ASP A 127 0.76 -0.08 0.41
C ASP A 127 -0.70 0.22 0.81
N LEU A 128 -1.04 1.49 0.94
CA LEU A 128 -2.33 1.97 1.40
C LEU A 128 -3.08 2.70 0.28
N MET A 129 -4.36 2.41 0.22
CA MET A 129 -5.29 3.13 -0.64
C MET A 129 -5.51 4.56 -0.13
N ASP A 130 -5.76 5.49 -1.03
CA ASP A 130 -6.09 6.88 -0.67
C ASP A 130 -7.26 6.96 0.33
N GLY A 131 -7.09 7.78 1.35
CA GLY A 131 -8.08 7.98 2.41
C GLY A 131 -8.07 6.93 3.51
N THR A 132 -7.16 5.96 3.50
CA THR A 132 -7.07 4.92 4.53
C THR A 132 -6.88 5.53 5.93
N PRO A 133 -7.72 5.13 6.91
CA PRO A 133 -7.59 5.58 8.28
C PRO A 133 -6.34 5.01 8.95
N ILE A 134 -5.65 5.82 9.73
CA ILE A 134 -4.49 5.44 10.53
C ILE A 134 -4.84 5.56 12.00
N PHE A 135 -4.58 4.52 12.78
CA PHE A 135 -4.83 4.47 14.21
C PHE A 135 -3.62 4.86 15.05
N ASP A 136 -2.41 4.54 14.58
CA ASP A 136 -1.19 4.85 15.31
C ASP A 136 0.02 4.95 14.38
N ILE A 137 1.02 5.67 14.85
CA ILE A 137 2.30 5.87 14.18
C ILE A 137 3.38 5.65 15.22
N LYS A 138 4.35 4.80 14.89
CA LYS A 138 5.52 4.53 15.74
C LYS A 138 6.80 4.62 14.92
N PRO A 139 7.92 5.05 15.51
CA PRO A 139 9.19 4.99 14.80
C PRO A 139 9.61 3.53 14.58
N TYR A 140 10.25 3.28 13.44
CA TYR A 140 10.91 2.01 13.18
C TYR A 140 12.27 2.00 13.90
N LEU A 141 12.49 0.99 14.74
CA LEU A 141 13.70 0.84 15.54
C LEU A 141 14.54 -0.33 15.00
N PRO A 142 15.61 -0.06 14.22
CA PRO A 142 16.37 -1.13 13.57
C PRO A 142 16.91 -2.19 14.52
N TYR A 143 17.30 -1.81 15.73
CA TYR A 143 17.90 -2.73 16.70
C TYR A 143 16.94 -3.80 17.21
N THR A 144 15.63 -3.58 17.11
CA THR A 144 14.61 -4.52 17.58
C THR A 144 13.64 -4.97 16.49
N ASP A 145 13.37 -4.12 15.49
CA ASP A 145 12.37 -4.43 14.44
C ASP A 145 12.95 -5.24 13.28
N SER A 146 14.28 -5.20 13.10
CA SER A 146 14.94 -5.90 11.99
C SER A 146 15.35 -7.31 12.36
N HIS A 147 14.87 -8.30 11.59
CA HIS A 147 15.20 -9.71 11.73
C HIS A 147 15.64 -10.27 10.37
N PRO A 148 16.88 -9.99 9.90
CA PRO A 148 17.33 -10.37 8.55
C PRO A 148 17.28 -11.87 8.26
N GLN A 149 17.33 -12.69 9.31
CA GLN A 149 17.33 -14.16 9.20
C GLN A 149 15.95 -14.78 9.45
N ALA A 150 14.90 -13.99 9.54
CA ALA A 150 13.56 -14.50 9.80
C ALA A 150 13.07 -15.39 8.64
N ALA A 151 12.44 -16.52 9.00
CA ALA A 151 11.77 -17.38 8.03
C ALA A 151 10.40 -16.79 7.65
N GLY A 152 10.07 -16.79 6.38
CA GLY A 152 8.85 -16.19 5.84
C GLY A 152 7.69 -17.17 5.63
N GLY A 153 7.81 -18.41 6.13
CA GLY A 153 6.76 -19.41 5.99
C GLY A 153 6.41 -19.70 4.52
N PHE A 154 5.12 -19.74 4.19
CA PHE A 154 4.68 -20.03 2.82
C PHE A 154 5.09 -18.93 1.80
N THR A 155 5.53 -17.76 2.25
CA THR A 155 5.94 -16.67 1.36
C THR A 155 7.35 -16.84 0.81
N ASP A 156 8.18 -17.68 1.42
CA ASP A 156 9.60 -17.83 1.04
C ASP A 156 9.80 -18.35 -0.40
N GLY A 157 8.87 -19.11 -0.92
CA GLY A 157 8.93 -19.63 -2.29
C GLY A 157 8.24 -18.76 -3.34
N LEU A 158 7.73 -17.59 -2.97
CA LEU A 158 6.91 -16.75 -3.83
C LEU A 158 7.72 -15.62 -4.48
N ALA A 159 8.75 -16.00 -5.24
CA ALA A 159 9.50 -15.02 -6.03
C ALA A 159 8.66 -14.47 -7.19
N HIS A 160 8.67 -13.15 -7.37
CA HIS A 160 8.08 -12.48 -8.51
C HIS A 160 9.14 -11.73 -9.27
N ALA A 161 9.32 -12.13 -10.55
CA ALA A 161 10.00 -11.27 -11.49
C ALA A 161 9.07 -10.08 -11.83
N PRO A 162 9.57 -8.85 -11.81
CA PRO A 162 8.79 -7.71 -12.26
C PRO A 162 8.48 -7.82 -13.75
N LEU A 163 7.33 -7.26 -14.17
CA LEU A 163 7.03 -7.12 -15.59
C LEU A 163 7.91 -6.03 -16.21
N THR A 164 8.22 -6.20 -17.48
CA THR A 164 8.81 -5.13 -18.29
C THR A 164 7.70 -4.19 -18.74
N VAL A 165 7.77 -2.93 -18.33
CA VAL A 165 6.75 -1.93 -18.65
C VAL A 165 7.16 -1.14 -19.88
N ALA A 166 6.30 -1.15 -20.89
CA ALA A 166 6.41 -0.30 -22.07
C ALA A 166 5.36 0.79 -22.00
N CYS A 167 5.81 2.04 -21.96
CA CYS A 167 4.94 3.21 -21.95
C CYS A 167 5.53 4.28 -22.87
N ASP A 168 4.75 4.72 -23.85
CA ASP A 168 5.15 5.84 -24.68
C ASP A 168 5.35 7.08 -23.79
N PRO A 169 6.49 7.79 -23.92
CA PRO A 169 6.72 9.03 -23.16
C PRO A 169 5.59 10.06 -23.28
N ALA A 170 4.94 10.14 -24.43
CA ALA A 170 3.81 11.04 -24.65
C ALA A 170 2.61 10.69 -23.76
N LEU A 171 2.36 9.41 -23.50
CA LEU A 171 1.32 8.97 -22.58
C LEU A 171 1.72 9.26 -21.13
N LEU A 172 2.97 9.04 -20.79
CA LEU A 172 3.48 9.25 -19.44
C LEU A 172 3.46 10.73 -19.03
N GLU A 173 3.55 11.65 -20.00
CA GLU A 173 3.47 13.09 -19.73
C GLU A 173 2.12 13.54 -19.15
N HIS A 174 1.05 12.78 -19.33
CA HIS A 174 -0.25 13.07 -18.71
C HIS A 174 -0.22 12.87 -17.19
N ILE A 175 0.71 12.09 -16.68
CA ILE A 175 0.88 11.84 -15.25
C ILE A 175 1.81 12.92 -14.67
N PRO A 176 1.49 13.50 -13.49
CA PRO A 176 2.38 14.44 -12.82
C PRO A 176 3.80 13.87 -12.68
N ALA A 177 4.80 14.70 -12.92
CA ALA A 177 6.21 14.27 -12.98
C ALA A 177 6.65 13.49 -11.74
N ASP A 178 6.22 13.94 -10.55
CA ASP A 178 6.55 13.31 -9.27
C ASP A 178 5.88 11.93 -9.05
N SER A 179 4.87 11.61 -9.83
CA SER A 179 4.09 10.37 -9.70
C SER A 179 4.45 9.31 -10.75
N ARG A 180 5.26 9.65 -11.75
CA ARG A 180 5.56 8.77 -12.89
C ARG A 180 6.32 7.51 -12.48
N GLU A 181 7.34 7.64 -11.64
CA GLU A 181 8.10 6.48 -11.16
C GLU A 181 7.22 5.56 -10.31
N GLY A 182 6.33 6.12 -9.51
CA GLY A 182 5.35 5.35 -8.72
C GLY A 182 4.42 4.55 -9.62
N LEU A 183 3.90 5.15 -10.69
CA LEU A 183 3.06 4.45 -11.66
C LEU A 183 3.81 3.29 -12.32
N LEU A 184 5.00 3.53 -12.81
CA LEU A 184 5.81 2.49 -13.46
C LEU A 184 6.13 1.34 -12.50
N GLY A 185 6.39 1.65 -11.23
CA GLY A 185 6.61 0.66 -10.20
C GLY A 185 5.37 -0.20 -9.90
N VAL A 186 4.20 0.41 -9.82
CA VAL A 186 2.92 -0.31 -9.65
C VAL A 186 2.67 -1.26 -10.82
N LEU A 187 2.87 -0.80 -12.05
CA LEU A 187 2.68 -1.61 -13.25
C LEU A 187 3.70 -2.76 -13.31
N ALA A 188 4.96 -2.51 -13.00
CA ALA A 188 6.00 -3.55 -12.95
C ALA A 188 5.71 -4.63 -11.90
N GLY A 189 5.00 -4.28 -10.83
CA GLY A 189 4.58 -5.21 -9.79
C GLY A 189 3.42 -6.13 -10.16
N ASP A 190 2.93 -6.06 -11.38
CA ASP A 190 1.81 -6.84 -11.92
C ASP A 190 0.52 -6.68 -11.11
N PRO A 191 -0.28 -5.64 -11.42
CA PRO A 191 -1.52 -5.39 -10.68
C PRO A 191 -2.66 -6.36 -11.01
N ARG A 192 -2.51 -7.21 -12.03
CA ARG A 192 -3.54 -8.18 -12.43
C ARG A 192 -3.86 -9.18 -11.34
N PRO A 193 -5.11 -9.66 -11.25
CA PRO A 193 -5.40 -10.92 -10.55
C PRO A 193 -4.62 -12.07 -11.20
N ARG A 194 -3.96 -12.91 -10.41
CA ARG A 194 -3.01 -13.93 -10.89
C ARG A 194 -3.57 -14.99 -11.80
N TYR A 195 -4.87 -15.21 -11.76
CA TYR A 195 -5.56 -16.19 -12.60
C TYR A 195 -5.97 -15.64 -13.96
N GLN A 196 -5.56 -14.41 -14.30
CA GLN A 196 -5.89 -13.76 -15.57
C GLN A 196 -4.66 -13.70 -16.46
N GLU A 197 -4.65 -14.53 -17.52
CA GLU A 197 -3.60 -14.57 -18.53
C GLU A 197 -4.24 -14.43 -19.91
N ASP A 198 -4.77 -13.26 -20.22
CA ASP A 198 -5.39 -12.94 -21.50
C ASP A 198 -4.65 -11.74 -22.14
N PRO A 199 -3.81 -11.97 -23.18
CA PRO A 199 -3.05 -10.88 -23.82
C PRO A 199 -3.93 -9.87 -24.56
N GLN A 200 -5.19 -10.21 -24.85
CA GLN A 200 -6.14 -9.33 -25.52
C GLN A 200 -6.91 -8.44 -24.52
N ARG A 201 -6.87 -8.78 -23.26
CA ARG A 201 -7.63 -8.04 -22.24
C ARG A 201 -7.01 -6.69 -21.94
N VAL A 202 -7.86 -5.66 -21.93
CA VAL A 202 -7.49 -4.30 -21.49
C VAL A 202 -7.89 -4.12 -20.03
N TYR A 203 -6.91 -3.77 -19.21
CA TYR A 203 -7.10 -3.42 -17.80
C TYR A 203 -7.11 -1.92 -17.64
N GLY A 204 -7.83 -1.43 -16.64
CA GLY A 204 -7.82 -0.02 -16.23
C GLY A 204 -7.35 0.12 -14.79
N LEU A 205 -6.37 0.98 -14.56
CA LEU A 205 -5.84 1.35 -13.26
C LEU A 205 -6.13 2.82 -12.99
N SER A 206 -6.83 3.12 -11.91
CA SER A 206 -6.99 4.50 -11.44
C SER A 206 -5.72 4.93 -10.69
N PHE A 207 -5.06 5.95 -11.21
CA PHE A 207 -3.81 6.46 -10.65
C PHE A 207 -3.68 7.97 -10.88
N ALA A 208 -3.40 8.73 -9.83
CA ALA A 208 -3.20 10.18 -9.90
C ALA A 208 -4.34 10.93 -10.62
N GLY A 209 -5.59 10.49 -10.44
CA GLY A 209 -6.75 11.08 -11.10
C GLY A 209 -6.94 10.67 -12.57
N HIS A 210 -6.16 9.73 -13.07
CA HIS A 210 -6.24 9.21 -14.44
C HIS A 210 -6.65 7.75 -14.47
N ASN A 211 -7.22 7.33 -15.61
CA ASN A 211 -7.44 5.92 -15.91
C ASN A 211 -6.31 5.45 -16.85
N VAL A 212 -5.42 4.63 -16.33
CA VAL A 212 -4.29 4.07 -17.07
C VAL A 212 -4.70 2.72 -17.64
N LYS A 213 -4.81 2.63 -18.95
CA LYS A 213 -5.19 1.39 -19.65
C LYS A 213 -3.96 0.66 -20.14
N PHE A 214 -3.94 -0.65 -19.91
CA PHE A 214 -2.81 -1.49 -20.29
C PHE A 214 -3.23 -2.90 -20.67
N THR A 215 -2.35 -3.56 -21.42
CA THR A 215 -2.41 -4.99 -21.72
C THR A 215 -1.16 -5.68 -21.22
N VAL A 216 -1.24 -7.00 -20.99
CA VAL A 216 -0.09 -7.80 -20.57
C VAL A 216 0.01 -9.03 -21.44
N ASP A 217 1.18 -9.22 -22.05
CA ASP A 217 1.53 -10.40 -22.83
C ASP A 217 2.83 -10.98 -22.29
N GLY A 218 2.76 -12.17 -21.69
CA GLY A 218 3.90 -12.79 -21.03
C GLY A 218 4.42 -11.93 -19.87
N ASP A 219 5.66 -11.51 -19.97
CA ASP A 219 6.35 -10.66 -19.00
C ASP A 219 6.32 -9.16 -19.36
N ARG A 220 5.61 -8.79 -20.42
CA ARG A 220 5.54 -7.42 -20.92
C ARG A 220 4.18 -6.79 -20.70
N LEU A 221 4.17 -5.69 -19.97
CA LEU A 221 3.01 -4.81 -19.81
C LEU A 221 3.17 -3.61 -20.74
N THR A 222 2.13 -3.32 -21.53
CA THR A 222 2.10 -2.17 -22.42
C THR A 222 0.98 -1.22 -22.03
N VAL A 223 1.34 0.02 -21.71
CA VAL A 223 0.36 1.09 -21.50
C VAL A 223 -0.16 1.54 -22.86
N ILE A 224 -1.48 1.51 -23.05
CA ILE A 224 -2.13 1.86 -24.32
C ILE A 224 -2.87 3.18 -24.28
N ALA A 225 -3.26 3.66 -23.10
CA ALA A 225 -3.94 4.94 -22.93
C ALA A 225 -3.78 5.46 -21.51
N VAL A 226 -3.81 6.78 -21.37
CA VAL A 226 -3.91 7.51 -20.10
C VAL A 226 -5.02 8.55 -20.27
N GLU A 227 -6.16 8.35 -19.60
CA GLU A 227 -7.37 9.18 -19.74
C GLU A 227 -7.68 9.99 -18.49
#